data_6f5cd20ab35d8d472d939125226fec45
#
_entry.id   6f5cd20ab35d8d472d939125226fec45
#
_cell.length_a   1.000
_cell.length_b   1.000
_cell.length_c   1.000
_cell.angle_alpha   90.00
_cell.angle_beta   90.00
_cell.angle_gamma   90.00
#
_symmetry.space_group_name_H-M   'P 1'
#
loop_
_entity.id
_entity.type
_entity.pdbx_description
1 polymer ?
#
loop_
_entity_poly.entity_id
_entity_poly.type
_entity_poly.pdbx_seq_one_letter_code
_entity_poly.pdbx_strand_id
1 'polypeptide(L)'
;MTLLRELMTAENFTAAVRKLAEPICRRFDLPDVYQLGLVVPNAVAADEAMVRDWGLDPAFMLDGEADLWIENGKELRVSARIGLTYHQGYELELIEPRKGTNFHARDLNPDGEIFLQHFGLRVQDLDLQTARLTSQRVPLLVRGRIHSGPLTADFSYLDTRGEFGLITELICMRFLGIHTRIPPPLARYMGRRQMKSGKRVLSL
;
A
#
# COMPACT_ATOMS: atom_id res chain seq x y z
N MET A 1 0.72 -3.51 16.92
CA MET A 1 1.08 -3.04 15.56
C MET A 1 2.49 -3.53 15.25
N THR A 2 2.75 -4.02 14.06
CA THR A 2 4.08 -4.53 13.64
C THR A 2 4.91 -3.38 13.09
N LEU A 3 6.12 -3.19 13.60
CA LEU A 3 7.07 -2.21 13.10
C LEU A 3 7.74 -2.70 11.82
N LEU A 4 7.93 -1.81 10.84
CA LEU A 4 8.71 -2.15 9.65
C LEU A 4 10.12 -2.63 10.03
N ARG A 5 10.75 -1.98 11.01
CA ARG A 5 12.09 -2.37 11.50
C ARG A 5 12.13 -3.83 11.99
N GLU A 6 11.10 -4.31 12.67
CA GLU A 6 11.04 -5.70 13.14
C GLU A 6 11.03 -6.68 11.97
N LEU A 7 10.31 -6.35 10.89
CA LEU A 7 10.30 -7.16 9.67
C LEU A 7 11.65 -7.10 8.95
N MET A 8 12.23 -5.90 8.80
CA MET A 8 13.48 -5.70 8.07
C MET A 8 14.70 -6.30 8.77
N THR A 9 14.66 -6.45 10.10
CA THR A 9 15.72 -7.08 10.90
C THR A 9 15.45 -8.54 11.22
N ALA A 10 14.32 -9.10 10.79
CA ALA A 10 14.03 -10.52 10.97
C ALA A 10 15.05 -11.39 10.21
N GLU A 11 15.45 -12.51 10.78
CA GLU A 11 16.36 -13.48 10.15
C GLU A 11 15.88 -13.90 8.75
N ASN A 12 14.56 -13.99 8.57
CA ASN A 12 13.94 -14.26 7.29
C ASN A 12 12.70 -13.36 7.11
N PHE A 13 12.87 -12.27 6.37
CA PHE A 13 11.81 -11.30 6.09
C PHE A 13 10.56 -11.94 5.47
N THR A 14 10.76 -12.79 4.44
CA THR A 14 9.64 -13.45 3.75
C THR A 14 8.84 -14.36 4.70
N ALA A 15 9.52 -15.10 5.56
CA ALA A 15 8.86 -15.95 6.55
C ALA A 15 8.10 -15.11 7.60
N ALA A 16 8.68 -13.98 8.04
CA ALA A 16 8.04 -13.08 8.98
C ALA A 16 6.75 -12.46 8.39
N VAL A 17 6.80 -11.98 7.14
CA VAL A 17 5.62 -11.46 6.44
C VAL A 17 4.56 -12.54 6.27
N ARG A 18 4.94 -13.74 5.81
CA ARG A 18 4.00 -14.87 5.64
C ARG A 18 3.32 -15.24 6.95
N LYS A 19 4.06 -15.32 8.05
CA LYS A 19 3.52 -15.64 9.37
C LYS A 19 2.41 -14.66 9.80
N LEU A 20 2.56 -13.37 9.49
CA LEU A 20 1.53 -12.35 9.77
C LEU A 20 0.35 -12.43 8.81
N ALA A 21 0.59 -12.74 7.54
CA ALA A 21 -0.42 -12.73 6.48
C ALA A 21 -1.26 -14.02 6.43
N GLU A 22 -0.68 -15.17 6.74
CA GLU A 22 -1.31 -16.49 6.61
C GLU A 22 -2.67 -16.59 7.31
N PRO A 23 -2.88 -16.08 8.56
CA PRO A 23 -4.18 -16.13 9.22
C PRO A 23 -5.28 -15.41 8.42
N ILE A 24 -4.97 -14.25 7.83
CA ILE A 24 -5.91 -13.46 7.02
C ILE A 24 -6.23 -14.20 5.73
N CYS A 25 -5.20 -14.65 5.01
CA CYS A 25 -5.35 -15.36 3.74
C CYS A 25 -6.18 -16.63 3.91
N ARG A 26 -5.89 -17.44 4.93
CA ARG A 26 -6.66 -18.66 5.24
C ARG A 26 -8.10 -18.37 5.67
N ARG A 27 -8.30 -17.38 6.56
CA ARG A 27 -9.62 -17.04 7.10
C ARG A 27 -10.60 -16.65 6.02
N PHE A 28 -10.11 -15.93 5.02
CA PHE A 28 -10.94 -15.36 3.96
C PHE A 28 -10.71 -15.98 2.58
N ASP A 29 -9.95 -17.07 2.49
CA ASP A 29 -9.59 -17.71 1.22
C ASP A 29 -9.12 -16.68 0.18
N LEU A 30 -8.13 -15.88 0.58
CA LEU A 30 -7.54 -14.82 -0.22
C LEU A 30 -6.20 -15.25 -0.82
N PRO A 31 -5.77 -14.63 -1.92
CA PRO A 31 -4.43 -14.86 -2.48
C PRO A 31 -3.34 -14.42 -1.50
N ASP A 32 -2.09 -14.78 -1.83
CA ASP A 32 -0.94 -14.34 -1.06
C ASP A 32 -0.82 -12.80 -1.06
N VAL A 33 -0.38 -12.26 0.07
CA VAL A 33 -0.01 -10.86 0.20
C VAL A 33 1.14 -10.55 -0.74
N TYR A 34 1.03 -9.43 -1.47
CA TYR A 34 2.11 -8.95 -2.33
C TYR A 34 2.61 -7.56 -1.95
N GLN A 35 1.84 -6.80 -1.16
CA GLN A 35 2.15 -5.42 -0.80
C GLN A 35 2.03 -5.21 0.71
N LEU A 36 2.93 -4.38 1.24
CA LEU A 36 2.95 -3.90 2.61
C LEU A 36 2.73 -2.39 2.61
N GLY A 37 1.60 -1.94 3.13
CA GLY A 37 1.25 -0.52 3.20
C GLY A 37 1.80 0.11 4.47
N LEU A 38 2.62 1.15 4.29
CA LEU A 38 3.41 1.83 5.31
C LEU A 38 3.03 3.31 5.34
N VAL A 39 2.41 3.77 6.41
CA VAL A 39 2.06 5.19 6.53
C VAL A 39 3.21 5.96 7.16
N VAL A 40 3.62 7.04 6.51
CA VAL A 40 4.78 7.84 6.88
C VAL A 40 4.49 9.35 6.86
N PRO A 41 5.10 10.14 7.74
CA PRO A 41 4.90 11.59 7.75
C PRO A 41 5.57 12.30 6.56
N ASN A 42 6.61 11.70 5.98
CA ASN A 42 7.34 12.19 4.82
C ASN A 42 7.91 11.01 4.03
N ALA A 43 7.32 10.73 2.87
CA ALA A 43 7.69 9.58 2.06
C ALA A 43 9.12 9.67 1.48
N VAL A 44 9.58 10.90 1.14
CA VAL A 44 10.95 11.09 0.64
C VAL A 44 11.97 10.80 1.73
N ALA A 45 11.76 11.35 2.92
CA ALA A 45 12.68 11.11 4.04
C ALA A 45 12.68 9.64 4.50
N ALA A 46 11.49 9.00 4.51
CA ALA A 46 11.38 7.58 4.82
C ALA A 46 12.13 6.70 3.80
N ASP A 47 11.96 6.98 2.50
CA ASP A 47 12.69 6.28 1.44
C ASP A 47 14.21 6.46 1.56
N GLU A 48 14.68 7.68 1.80
CA GLU A 48 16.11 7.95 1.99
C GLU A 48 16.68 7.17 3.19
N ALA A 49 15.91 7.06 4.27
CA ALA A 49 16.27 6.24 5.42
C ALA A 49 16.33 4.75 5.06
N MET A 50 15.31 4.24 4.32
CA MET A 50 15.26 2.84 3.90
C MET A 50 16.40 2.47 2.95
N VAL A 51 16.76 3.37 2.03
CA VAL A 51 17.93 3.19 1.14
C VAL A 51 19.24 3.14 1.95
N ARG A 52 19.41 4.07 2.89
CA ARG A 52 20.62 4.18 3.72
C ARG A 52 20.78 3.01 4.69
N ASP A 53 19.71 2.65 5.40
CA ASP A 53 19.77 1.76 6.55
C ASP A 53 19.63 0.28 6.14
N TRP A 54 18.90 0.00 5.04
CA TRP A 54 18.63 -1.37 4.56
C TRP A 54 19.07 -1.64 3.13
N GLY A 55 19.66 -0.66 2.43
CA GLY A 55 20.17 -0.84 1.06
C GLY A 55 19.07 -1.11 0.03
N LEU A 56 17.86 -0.63 0.28
CA LEU A 56 16.76 -0.78 -0.67
C LEU A 56 16.99 0.06 -1.92
N ASP A 57 16.36 -0.34 -3.02
CA ASP A 57 16.28 0.52 -4.19
C ASP A 57 15.41 1.75 -3.88
N PRO A 58 15.75 2.94 -4.40
CA PRO A 58 14.94 4.13 -4.22
C PRO A 58 13.51 3.94 -4.72
N ALA A 59 12.54 4.36 -3.94
CA ALA A 59 11.14 4.26 -4.32
C ALA A 59 10.81 5.17 -5.53
N PHE A 60 9.99 4.65 -6.43
CA PHE A 60 9.28 5.46 -7.41
C PHE A 60 8.17 6.22 -6.70
N MET A 61 8.21 7.55 -6.77
CA MET A 61 7.28 8.42 -6.04
C MET A 61 6.39 9.25 -6.95
N LEU A 62 5.14 9.36 -6.57
CA LEU A 62 4.14 10.18 -7.24
C LEU A 62 3.24 10.89 -6.23
N ASP A 63 2.84 12.10 -6.56
CA ASP A 63 1.74 12.82 -5.89
C ASP A 63 0.48 12.63 -6.75
N GLY A 64 -0.62 12.24 -6.12
CA GLY A 64 -1.89 12.04 -6.81
C GLY A 64 -3.09 12.32 -5.92
N GLU A 65 -4.20 12.61 -6.59
CA GLU A 65 -5.54 12.69 -6.01
C GLU A 65 -6.31 11.45 -6.46
N ALA A 66 -7.07 10.84 -5.56
CA ALA A 66 -7.92 9.70 -5.92
C ALA A 66 -9.11 10.21 -6.77
N ASP A 67 -9.37 9.54 -7.90
CA ASP A 67 -10.54 9.83 -8.75
C ASP A 67 -11.85 9.45 -8.05
N LEU A 68 -11.77 8.47 -7.15
CA LEU A 68 -12.86 8.06 -6.29
C LEU A 68 -12.30 7.72 -4.91
N TRP A 69 -12.91 8.27 -3.86
CA TRP A 69 -12.67 7.88 -2.47
C TRP A 69 -13.98 7.94 -1.71
N ILE A 70 -14.53 6.78 -1.40
CA ILE A 70 -15.74 6.65 -0.59
C ILE A 70 -15.36 6.10 0.77
N GLU A 71 -15.50 6.91 1.81
CA GLU A 71 -15.21 6.56 3.20
C GLU A 71 -16.48 6.70 4.04
N ASN A 72 -16.88 5.63 4.73
CA ASN A 72 -18.11 5.60 5.52
C ASN A 72 -19.35 6.06 4.71
N GLY A 73 -19.44 5.67 3.43
CA GLY A 73 -20.54 6.02 2.53
C GLY A 73 -20.53 7.46 2.01
N LYS A 74 -19.47 8.24 2.28
CA LYS A 74 -19.31 9.62 1.79
C LYS A 74 -18.17 9.68 0.79
N GLU A 75 -18.42 10.33 -0.34
CA GLU A 75 -17.38 10.64 -1.32
C GLU A 75 -16.56 11.84 -0.85
N LEU A 76 -15.24 11.69 -0.87
CA LEU A 76 -14.28 12.71 -0.44
C LEU A 76 -13.22 12.91 -1.53
N ARG A 77 -12.66 14.13 -1.58
CA ARG A 77 -11.45 14.40 -2.36
C ARG A 77 -10.23 14.12 -1.49
N VAL A 78 -9.44 13.13 -1.88
CA VAL A 78 -8.30 12.67 -1.09
C VAL A 78 -7.06 12.65 -1.94
N SER A 79 -5.99 13.22 -1.43
CA SER A 79 -4.67 13.17 -2.06
C SER A 79 -3.62 12.60 -1.12
N ALA A 80 -2.65 11.93 -1.71
CA ALA A 80 -1.51 11.36 -1.02
C ALA A 80 -0.25 11.43 -1.90
N ARG A 81 0.92 11.34 -1.26
CA ARG A 81 2.15 10.93 -1.93
C ARG A 81 2.36 9.45 -1.71
N ILE A 82 2.57 8.74 -2.81
CA ILE A 82 2.81 7.30 -2.80
C ILE A 82 4.23 7.04 -3.26
N GLY A 83 4.97 6.22 -2.52
CA GLY A 83 6.27 5.71 -2.89
C GLY A 83 6.25 4.20 -3.02
N LEU A 84 6.71 3.65 -4.13
CA LEU A 84 6.73 2.21 -4.39
C LEU A 84 8.17 1.71 -4.52
N THR A 85 8.58 0.80 -3.65
CA THR A 85 9.83 0.05 -3.76
C THR A 85 9.58 -1.43 -3.50
N TYR A 86 10.62 -2.28 -3.65
CA TYR A 86 10.47 -3.73 -3.52
C TYR A 86 11.56 -4.31 -2.63
N HIS A 87 11.16 -5.24 -1.75
CA HIS A 87 12.07 -6.04 -0.95
C HIS A 87 11.65 -7.51 -0.94
N GLN A 88 12.55 -8.40 -1.32
CA GLN A 88 12.34 -9.87 -1.35
C GLN A 88 11.02 -10.32 -1.98
N GLY A 89 10.61 -9.64 -3.08
CA GLY A 89 9.39 -9.98 -3.83
C GLY A 89 8.12 -9.27 -3.37
N TYR A 90 8.15 -8.61 -2.23
CA TYR A 90 7.04 -7.77 -1.75
C TYR A 90 7.21 -6.32 -2.19
N GLU A 91 6.10 -5.69 -2.55
CA GLU A 91 6.02 -4.26 -2.75
C GLU A 91 5.89 -3.56 -1.40
N LEU A 92 6.72 -2.56 -1.15
CA LEU A 92 6.62 -1.66 0.01
C LEU A 92 6.03 -0.36 -0.49
N GLU A 93 4.82 -0.04 -0.02
CA GLU A 93 4.12 1.17 -0.38
C GLU A 93 4.23 2.19 0.76
N LEU A 94 4.96 3.27 0.51
CA LEU A 94 5.03 4.42 1.42
C LEU A 94 3.87 5.35 1.12
N ILE A 95 3.02 5.63 2.10
CA ILE A 95 1.88 6.53 1.97
C ILE A 95 2.09 7.75 2.88
N GLU A 96 2.31 8.91 2.27
CA GLU A 96 2.31 10.20 2.96
C GLU A 96 0.94 10.85 2.78
N PRO A 97 0.08 10.91 3.82
CA PRO A 97 -1.22 11.54 3.73
C PRO A 97 -1.09 13.03 3.43
N ARG A 98 -1.96 13.56 2.55
CA ARG A 98 -1.97 14.98 2.17
C ARG A 98 -3.28 15.64 2.59
N LYS A 99 -4.32 15.62 1.77
CA LYS A 99 -5.58 16.32 1.99
C LYS A 99 -6.77 15.36 1.93
N GLY A 100 -7.86 15.75 2.56
CA GLY A 100 -9.20 15.20 2.37
C GLY A 100 -9.70 14.26 3.45
N THR A 101 -8.84 13.45 4.06
CA THR A 101 -9.23 12.51 5.13
C THR A 101 -8.08 12.28 6.10
N ASN A 102 -8.40 11.81 7.29
CA ASN A 102 -7.42 11.34 8.25
C ASN A 102 -7.26 9.80 8.23
N PHE A 103 -7.79 9.11 7.23
CA PHE A 103 -7.78 7.65 7.14
C PHE A 103 -6.39 7.05 7.33
N HIS A 104 -5.40 7.57 6.62
CA HIS A 104 -4.01 7.18 6.83
C HIS A 104 -3.35 7.99 7.96
N ALA A 105 -3.64 9.30 8.07
CA ALA A 105 -2.97 10.18 9.02
C ALA A 105 -3.15 9.78 10.48
N ARG A 106 -4.27 9.15 10.85
CA ARG A 106 -4.52 8.64 12.21
C ARG A 106 -3.57 7.52 12.65
N ASP A 107 -2.94 6.85 11.67
CA ASP A 107 -2.01 5.74 11.93
C ASP A 107 -0.54 6.19 11.86
N LEU A 108 -0.29 7.52 11.75
CA LEU A 108 1.05 8.08 11.88
C LEU A 108 1.55 7.94 13.32
N ASN A 109 2.77 7.43 13.46
CA ASN A 109 3.42 7.35 14.76
C ASN A 109 4.11 8.67 15.10
N PRO A 110 3.79 9.31 16.24
CA PRO A 110 4.46 10.52 16.68
C PRO A 110 5.96 10.35 16.95
N ASP A 111 6.40 9.13 17.26
CA ASP A 111 7.81 8.81 17.52
C ASP A 111 8.62 8.58 16.22
N GLY A 112 7.98 8.70 15.04
CA GLY A 112 8.64 8.54 13.74
C GLY A 112 8.89 7.09 13.31
N GLU A 113 8.53 6.10 14.12
CA GLU A 113 8.61 4.69 13.74
C GLU A 113 7.57 4.37 12.66
N ILE A 114 7.96 3.58 11.67
CA ILE A 114 7.08 3.18 10.57
C ILE A 114 6.36 1.88 10.93
N PHE A 115 5.03 1.94 10.94
CA PHE A 115 4.17 0.79 11.15
C PHE A 115 3.63 0.24 9.84
N LEU A 116 3.47 -1.07 9.81
CA LEU A 116 2.65 -1.75 8.82
C LEU A 116 1.17 -1.46 9.13
N GLN A 117 0.50 -0.72 8.24
CA GLN A 117 -0.92 -0.39 8.38
C GLN A 117 -1.80 -1.46 7.74
N HIS A 118 -1.45 -1.91 6.54
CA HIS A 118 -2.27 -2.86 5.79
C HIS A 118 -1.43 -3.85 4.98
N PHE A 119 -2.06 -4.98 4.66
CA PHE A 119 -1.63 -5.89 3.62
C PHE A 119 -2.42 -5.65 2.35
N GLY A 120 -1.71 -5.52 1.22
CA GLY A 120 -2.30 -5.45 -0.11
C GLY A 120 -2.36 -6.84 -0.78
N LEU A 121 -3.55 -7.20 -1.26
CA LEU A 121 -3.81 -8.46 -1.96
C LEU A 121 -4.42 -8.18 -3.34
N ARG A 122 -3.83 -8.76 -4.38
CA ARG A 122 -4.35 -8.57 -5.73
C ARG A 122 -5.52 -9.49 -6.00
N VAL A 123 -6.60 -8.92 -6.50
CA VAL A 123 -7.79 -9.63 -6.91
C VAL A 123 -8.16 -9.29 -8.35
N GLN A 124 -8.84 -10.22 -9.04
CA GLN A 124 -9.30 -9.98 -10.41
C GLN A 124 -10.66 -9.28 -10.44
N ASP A 125 -11.53 -9.62 -9.51
CA ASP A 125 -12.84 -9.01 -9.33
C ASP A 125 -12.93 -8.40 -7.95
N LEU A 126 -12.73 -7.08 -7.89
CA LEU A 126 -12.71 -6.34 -6.64
C LEU A 126 -14.09 -6.30 -5.98
N ASP A 127 -15.14 -6.10 -6.78
CA ASP A 127 -16.49 -5.95 -6.25
C ASP A 127 -17.00 -7.27 -5.67
N LEU A 128 -16.76 -8.38 -6.37
CA LEU A 128 -17.08 -9.73 -5.88
C LEU A 128 -16.35 -10.03 -4.56
N GLN A 129 -15.05 -9.78 -4.49
CA GLN A 129 -14.26 -10.08 -3.29
C GLN A 129 -14.62 -9.16 -2.13
N THR A 130 -14.86 -7.87 -2.40
CA THR A 130 -15.34 -6.92 -1.37
C THR A 130 -16.70 -7.36 -0.83
N ALA A 131 -17.67 -7.70 -1.70
CA ALA A 131 -18.97 -8.20 -1.29
C ALA A 131 -18.87 -9.50 -0.47
N ARG A 132 -17.96 -10.41 -0.85
CA ARG A 132 -17.73 -11.66 -0.12
C ARG A 132 -17.23 -11.43 1.31
N LEU A 133 -16.28 -10.51 1.51
CA LEU A 133 -15.77 -10.19 2.84
C LEU A 133 -16.80 -9.44 3.68
N THR A 134 -17.52 -8.49 3.09
CA THR A 134 -18.55 -7.74 3.81
C THR A 134 -19.73 -8.62 4.23
N SER A 135 -20.10 -9.64 3.43
CA SER A 135 -21.09 -10.65 3.82
C SER A 135 -20.67 -11.48 5.05
N GLN A 136 -19.35 -11.60 5.29
CA GLN A 136 -18.76 -12.22 6.47
C GLN A 136 -18.58 -11.22 7.65
N ARG A 137 -19.23 -10.06 7.57
CA ARG A 137 -19.22 -8.98 8.60
C ARG A 137 -17.85 -8.27 8.73
N VAL A 138 -17.00 -8.30 7.71
CA VAL A 138 -15.81 -7.47 7.67
C VAL A 138 -16.21 -6.07 7.18
N PRO A 139 -16.06 -5.00 7.99
CA PRO A 139 -16.48 -3.67 7.58
C PRO A 139 -15.67 -3.15 6.42
N LEU A 140 -16.34 -2.57 5.41
CA LEU A 140 -15.68 -1.79 4.36
C LEU A 140 -15.39 -0.38 4.90
N LEU A 141 -14.13 -0.02 4.94
CA LEU A 141 -13.67 1.30 5.40
C LEU A 141 -13.63 2.31 4.27
N VAL A 142 -13.04 1.90 3.14
CA VAL A 142 -12.87 2.76 1.96
C VAL A 142 -13.04 1.94 0.69
N ARG A 143 -13.68 2.56 -0.31
CA ARG A 143 -13.69 2.13 -1.71
C ARG A 143 -13.07 3.23 -2.54
N GLY A 144 -12.01 2.92 -3.31
CA GLY A 144 -11.28 3.96 -4.03
C GLY A 144 -10.88 3.55 -5.44
N ARG A 145 -10.46 4.59 -6.21
CA ARG A 145 -9.89 4.46 -7.56
C ARG A 145 -8.85 5.53 -7.80
N ILE A 146 -7.78 5.15 -8.47
CA ILE A 146 -6.76 6.07 -8.98
C ILE A 146 -6.52 5.76 -10.46
N HIS A 147 -6.46 6.80 -11.29
CA HIS A 147 -5.99 6.72 -12.66
C HIS A 147 -4.63 7.38 -12.82
N SER A 148 -3.79 6.79 -13.65
CA SER A 148 -2.53 7.39 -14.10
C SER A 148 -2.35 7.05 -15.57
N GLY A 149 -2.84 7.91 -16.45
CA GLY A 149 -2.90 7.63 -17.88
C GLY A 149 -3.71 6.37 -18.19
N PRO A 150 -3.11 5.33 -18.83
CA PRO A 150 -3.82 4.08 -19.14
C PRO A 150 -3.92 3.11 -17.94
N LEU A 151 -3.29 3.43 -16.81
CA LEU A 151 -3.29 2.62 -15.61
C LEU A 151 -4.46 3.00 -14.71
N THR A 152 -5.21 2.00 -14.26
CA THR A 152 -6.28 2.14 -13.26
C THR A 152 -5.99 1.21 -12.10
N ALA A 153 -6.06 1.72 -10.88
CA ALA A 153 -6.04 0.95 -9.65
C ALA A 153 -7.36 1.16 -8.89
N ASP A 154 -8.19 0.13 -8.87
CA ASP A 154 -9.36 0.06 -8.00
C ASP A 154 -8.98 -0.65 -6.71
N PHE A 155 -9.42 -0.13 -5.55
CA PHE A 155 -9.07 -0.73 -4.27
C PHE A 155 -10.21 -0.64 -3.24
N SER A 156 -10.13 -1.52 -2.24
CA SER A 156 -11.03 -1.53 -1.08
C SER A 156 -10.23 -1.80 0.19
N TYR A 157 -10.34 -0.93 1.18
CA TYR A 157 -9.82 -1.17 2.52
C TYR A 157 -10.90 -1.79 3.39
N LEU A 158 -10.58 -2.93 4.01
CA LEU A 158 -11.47 -3.73 4.84
C LEU A 158 -10.92 -3.82 6.27
N ASP A 159 -11.77 -3.60 7.27
CA ASP A 159 -11.34 -3.59 8.68
C ASP A 159 -11.16 -4.99 9.23
N THR A 160 -9.95 -5.47 9.17
CA THR A 160 -9.53 -6.75 9.76
C THR A 160 -8.72 -6.59 11.05
N ARG A 161 -8.63 -5.34 11.56
CA ARG A 161 -7.80 -5.02 12.74
C ARG A 161 -8.25 -5.73 14.00
N GLY A 162 -9.55 -5.90 14.19
CA GLY A 162 -10.09 -6.57 15.38
C GLY A 162 -9.65 -8.04 15.53
N GLU A 163 -9.40 -8.72 14.41
CA GLU A 163 -8.99 -10.13 14.39
C GLU A 163 -7.48 -10.29 14.15
N PHE A 164 -6.88 -9.44 13.29
CA PHE A 164 -5.49 -9.62 12.83
C PHE A 164 -4.57 -8.44 13.13
N GLY A 165 -5.09 -7.35 13.71
CA GLY A 165 -4.28 -6.15 14.04
C GLY A 165 -3.91 -5.27 12.85
N LEU A 166 -4.32 -5.62 11.63
CA LEU A 166 -4.00 -4.93 10.38
C LEU A 166 -5.24 -4.73 9.52
N ILE A 167 -5.20 -3.75 8.63
CA ILE A 167 -6.19 -3.55 7.57
C ILE A 167 -5.86 -4.51 6.41
N THR A 168 -6.89 -5.00 5.72
CA THR A 168 -6.74 -5.73 4.46
C THR A 168 -7.13 -4.82 3.31
N GLU A 169 -6.24 -4.63 2.36
CA GLU A 169 -6.53 -3.95 1.11
C GLU A 169 -6.65 -4.96 -0.02
N LEU A 170 -7.78 -4.92 -0.73
CA LEU A 170 -7.95 -5.62 -1.99
C LEU A 170 -7.67 -4.65 -3.13
N ILE A 171 -6.85 -5.08 -4.10
CA ILE A 171 -6.41 -4.22 -5.21
C ILE A 171 -6.65 -4.92 -6.53
N CYS A 172 -7.30 -4.20 -7.46
CA CYS A 172 -7.47 -4.61 -8.84
C CYS A 172 -6.82 -3.57 -9.76
N MET A 173 -5.64 -3.85 -10.26
CA MET A 173 -4.90 -2.95 -11.14
C MET A 173 -5.01 -3.40 -12.60
N ARG A 174 -5.29 -2.45 -13.51
CA ARG A 174 -5.42 -2.70 -14.95
C ARG A 174 -4.62 -1.67 -15.76
N PHE A 175 -3.99 -2.13 -16.82
CA PHE A 175 -3.38 -1.29 -17.84
C PHE A 175 -4.12 -1.53 -19.15
N LEU A 176 -4.75 -0.49 -19.71
CA LEU A 176 -5.64 -0.62 -20.89
C LEU A 176 -6.69 -1.72 -20.70
N GLY A 177 -7.26 -1.86 -19.50
CA GLY A 177 -8.25 -2.88 -19.18
C GLY A 177 -7.70 -4.28 -18.85
N ILE A 178 -6.40 -4.53 -19.05
CA ILE A 178 -5.76 -5.83 -18.79
C ILE A 178 -5.18 -5.84 -17.37
N HIS A 179 -5.47 -6.88 -16.60
CA HIS A 179 -4.93 -7.04 -15.25
C HIS A 179 -3.41 -7.01 -15.24
N THR A 180 -2.84 -6.19 -14.39
CA THR A 180 -1.40 -5.95 -14.33
C THR A 180 -0.90 -5.68 -12.91
N ARG A 181 0.37 -5.38 -12.82
CA ARG A 181 1.07 -4.78 -11.66
C ARG A 181 2.18 -3.90 -12.18
N ILE A 182 2.69 -3.00 -11.36
CA ILE A 182 3.94 -2.31 -11.68
C ILE A 182 5.08 -3.33 -11.56
N PRO A 183 5.80 -3.64 -12.64
CA PRO A 183 6.89 -4.62 -12.55
C PRO A 183 8.03 -4.07 -11.66
N PRO A 184 8.62 -4.89 -10.75
CA PRO A 184 9.72 -4.44 -9.90
C PRO A 184 10.89 -3.79 -10.65
N PRO A 185 11.34 -4.30 -11.83
CA PRO A 185 12.41 -3.62 -12.59
C PRO A 185 12.03 -2.22 -13.07
N LEU A 186 10.75 -2.00 -13.43
CA LEU A 186 10.26 -0.69 -13.86
C LEU A 186 10.24 0.30 -12.68
N ALA A 187 9.70 -0.10 -11.53
CA ALA A 187 9.69 0.74 -10.34
C ALA A 187 11.11 1.13 -9.92
N ARG A 188 12.05 0.17 -9.89
CA ARG A 188 13.48 0.43 -9.63
C ARG A 188 14.07 1.45 -10.60
N TYR A 189 13.84 1.26 -11.89
CA TYR A 189 14.35 2.17 -12.91
C TYR A 189 13.82 3.59 -12.69
N MET A 190 12.51 3.73 -12.45
CA MET A 190 11.86 5.02 -12.23
C MET A 190 12.35 5.68 -10.93
N GLY A 191 12.45 4.95 -9.83
CA GLY A 191 12.96 5.45 -8.56
C GLY A 191 14.41 5.93 -8.65
N ARG A 192 15.29 5.13 -9.26
CA ARG A 192 16.69 5.52 -9.51
C ARG A 192 16.82 6.74 -10.42
N ARG A 193 15.94 6.85 -11.43
CA ARG A 193 15.91 8.01 -12.33
C ARG A 193 15.46 9.27 -11.59
N GLN A 194 14.43 9.19 -10.73
CA GLN A 194 13.98 10.29 -9.90
C GLN A 194 15.07 10.75 -8.94
N MET A 195 15.74 9.82 -8.25
CA MET A 195 16.86 10.14 -7.37
C MET A 195 18.00 10.85 -8.11
N LYS A 196 18.40 10.33 -9.27
CA LYS A 196 19.48 10.91 -10.08
C LYS A 196 19.16 12.31 -10.62
N SER A 197 17.92 12.56 -10.99
CA SER A 197 17.49 13.85 -11.57
C SER A 197 17.24 14.94 -10.53
N GLY A 198 17.21 14.60 -9.24
CA GLY A 198 16.78 15.49 -8.17
C GLY A 198 15.28 15.76 -8.13
N LYS A 199 14.51 15.28 -9.11
CA LYS A 199 13.06 15.36 -9.16
C LYS A 199 12.46 14.13 -8.50
N ARG A 200 12.41 14.13 -7.16
CA ARG A 200 12.04 12.96 -6.36
C ARG A 200 10.60 12.50 -6.56
N VAL A 201 9.69 13.36 -7.02
CA VAL A 201 8.25 13.09 -7.08
C VAL A 201 7.70 13.53 -8.43
N LEU A 202 6.86 12.70 -9.04
CA LEU A 202 6.04 13.07 -10.20
C LEU A 202 4.65 13.49 -9.72
N SER A 203 4.08 14.52 -10.34
CA SER A 203 2.67 14.87 -10.17
C SER A 203 1.84 14.16 -11.25
N LEU A 204 0.75 13.52 -10.86
CA LEU A 204 -0.26 12.93 -11.74
C LEU A 204 -1.28 13.97 -12.16
#